data_ad26b7f587a4ce37f6c13311bda53896
#
_entry.id   ad26b7f587a4ce37f6c13311bda53896
#
_cell.length_a   1.000
_cell.length_b   1.000
_cell.length_c   1.000
_cell.angle_alpha   90.00
_cell.angle_beta   90.00
_cell.angle_gamma   90.00
#
_symmetry.space_group_name_H-M   'P 1'
#
loop_
_entity.id
_entity.type
_entity.pdbx_description
1 polymer ?
#
loop_
_entity_poly.entity_id
_entity_poly.type
_entity_poly.pdbx_seq_one_letter_code
_entity_poly.pdbx_strand_id
1 'polypeptide(L)'
;ISIPEVAAPNGFKVAVIGSGPAGLAAAGDLIKAGCSVTVFEALHEIGGVLKYGIPEFRLPNYMVDVEINNLKQMGVEFITNFVVGSTASIQDLRDQGYQAFFVSSGAGLPNFMKIPGENYSGILSSNEYLTRVNLMGAAKPDYDTPVFLGKNVAVIGGGNTAMDSVRTAKRLGAKRAMIIYRRSLDEMPARKEEIHHAIEEGVEFMCLNNP
;
A
#
# COMPACT_ATOMS: atom_id res chain seq x y z
N ILE A 1 14.29 -8.38 -18.93
CA ILE A 1 12.91 -8.67 -19.33
C ILE A 1 12.63 -7.80 -20.55
N SER A 2 12.20 -8.39 -21.67
CA SER A 2 11.83 -7.61 -22.86
C SER A 2 10.51 -6.88 -22.58
N ILE A 3 10.45 -5.60 -22.99
CA ILE A 3 9.21 -4.81 -22.89
C ILE A 3 8.19 -5.42 -23.85
N PRO A 4 6.95 -5.67 -23.42
CA PRO A 4 5.90 -6.17 -24.28
C PRO A 4 5.63 -5.25 -25.48
N GLU A 5 5.27 -5.83 -26.60
CA GLU A 5 4.88 -5.08 -27.79
C GLU A 5 3.56 -4.35 -27.56
N VAL A 6 3.48 -3.11 -28.01
CA VAL A 6 2.28 -2.25 -27.90
C VAL A 6 1.60 -2.22 -29.26
N ALA A 7 0.29 -2.44 -29.28
CA ALA A 7 -0.50 -2.34 -30.50
C ALA A 7 -0.52 -0.90 -31.07
N ALA A 8 -0.85 -0.76 -32.33
CA ALA A 8 -1.04 0.55 -32.95
C ALA A 8 -2.09 1.37 -32.19
N PRO A 9 -1.93 2.71 -32.07
CA PRO A 9 -2.87 3.57 -31.37
C PRO A 9 -4.29 3.40 -31.89
N ASN A 10 -5.24 3.15 -30.97
CA ASN A 10 -6.65 2.94 -31.29
C ASN A 10 -7.52 4.18 -31.10
N GLY A 11 -6.93 5.31 -30.67
CA GLY A 11 -7.62 6.61 -30.47
C GLY A 11 -8.36 6.75 -29.14
N PHE A 12 -8.38 5.72 -28.28
CA PHE A 12 -9.00 5.81 -26.96
C PHE A 12 -8.02 6.37 -25.93
N LYS A 13 -8.46 7.37 -25.16
CA LYS A 13 -7.74 7.97 -24.05
C LYS A 13 -8.40 7.56 -22.72
N VAL A 14 -7.65 6.87 -21.86
CA VAL A 14 -8.17 6.27 -20.63
C VAL A 14 -7.47 6.88 -19.41
N ALA A 15 -8.26 7.28 -18.42
CA ALA A 15 -7.80 7.69 -17.09
C ALA A 15 -7.89 6.51 -16.13
N VAL A 16 -6.77 6.14 -15.52
CA VAL A 16 -6.70 5.16 -14.41
C VAL A 16 -6.55 5.94 -13.11
N ILE A 17 -7.46 5.77 -12.17
CA ILE A 17 -7.50 6.49 -10.91
C ILE A 17 -6.98 5.61 -9.80
N GLY A 18 -5.75 5.85 -9.37
CA GLY A 18 -4.98 5.06 -8.41
C GLY A 18 -3.94 4.15 -9.07
N SER A 19 -2.72 4.19 -8.57
CA SER A 19 -1.56 3.43 -9.06
C SER A 19 -1.26 2.17 -8.25
N GLY A 20 -2.22 1.66 -7.49
CA GLY A 20 -2.10 0.38 -6.82
C GLY A 20 -2.07 -0.80 -7.80
N PRO A 21 -1.97 -2.05 -7.32
CA PRO A 21 -1.81 -3.23 -8.17
C PRO A 21 -2.90 -3.35 -9.25
N ALA A 22 -4.15 -3.00 -8.93
CA ALA A 22 -5.24 -3.03 -9.90
C ALA A 22 -5.07 -1.99 -11.00
N GLY A 23 -4.67 -0.75 -10.63
CA GLY A 23 -4.42 0.33 -11.58
C GLY A 23 -3.24 0.04 -12.50
N LEU A 24 -2.13 -0.46 -11.96
CA LEU A 24 -0.96 -0.84 -12.74
C LEU A 24 -1.26 -1.99 -13.72
N ALA A 25 -2.01 -3.00 -13.29
CA ALA A 25 -2.42 -4.11 -14.15
C ALA A 25 -3.32 -3.61 -15.30
N ALA A 26 -4.34 -2.81 -14.97
CA ALA A 26 -5.23 -2.23 -15.98
C ALA A 26 -4.47 -1.33 -16.97
N ALA A 27 -3.56 -0.48 -16.47
CA ALA A 27 -2.74 0.37 -17.32
C ALA A 27 -1.88 -0.45 -18.29
N GLY A 28 -1.31 -1.56 -17.82
CA GLY A 28 -0.52 -2.47 -18.64
C GLY A 28 -1.33 -3.15 -19.74
N ASP A 29 -2.55 -3.56 -19.46
CA ASP A 29 -3.39 -4.19 -20.48
C ASP A 29 -3.97 -3.17 -21.47
N LEU A 30 -4.35 -2.00 -21.00
CA LEU A 30 -4.87 -0.93 -21.84
C LEU A 30 -3.79 -0.38 -22.80
N ILE A 31 -2.56 -0.16 -22.33
CA ILE A 31 -1.47 0.32 -23.21
C ILE A 31 -1.10 -0.72 -24.26
N LYS A 32 -1.06 -2.01 -23.91
CA LYS A 32 -0.84 -3.10 -24.88
C LYS A 32 -1.92 -3.14 -25.96
N ALA A 33 -3.17 -2.80 -25.59
CA ALA A 33 -4.28 -2.70 -26.53
C ALA A 33 -4.27 -1.44 -27.41
N GLY A 34 -3.26 -0.57 -27.30
CA GLY A 34 -3.12 0.64 -28.10
C GLY A 34 -3.88 1.87 -27.57
N CYS A 35 -4.38 1.83 -26.34
CA CYS A 35 -4.98 3.02 -25.71
C CYS A 35 -3.90 4.01 -25.27
N SER A 36 -4.22 5.31 -25.26
CA SER A 36 -3.45 6.30 -24.52
C SER A 36 -3.86 6.24 -23.04
N VAL A 37 -2.92 5.99 -22.14
CA VAL A 37 -3.21 5.72 -20.73
C VAL A 37 -2.50 6.73 -19.83
N THR A 38 -3.25 7.42 -18.97
CA THR A 38 -2.71 8.23 -17.89
C THR A 38 -3.19 7.69 -16.54
N VAL A 39 -2.26 7.44 -15.63
CA VAL A 39 -2.54 7.00 -14.25
C VAL A 39 -2.41 8.20 -13.32
N PHE A 40 -3.50 8.52 -12.62
CA PHE A 40 -3.55 9.58 -11.61
C PHE A 40 -3.37 8.97 -10.22
N GLU A 41 -2.36 9.42 -9.49
CA GLU A 41 -2.03 8.94 -8.15
C GLU A 41 -2.11 10.07 -7.13
N ALA A 42 -2.83 9.84 -6.04
CA ALA A 42 -3.00 10.82 -4.97
C ALA A 42 -1.72 11.06 -4.16
N LEU A 43 -0.88 10.03 -4.02
CA LEU A 43 0.37 10.09 -3.28
C LEU A 43 1.52 10.60 -4.18
N HIS A 44 2.65 10.91 -3.56
CA HIS A 44 3.86 11.36 -4.27
C HIS A 44 4.63 10.23 -4.96
N GLU A 45 4.35 8.96 -4.60
CA GLU A 45 4.95 7.77 -5.16
C GLU A 45 3.90 6.87 -5.84
N ILE A 46 4.31 6.24 -6.93
CA ILE A 46 3.49 5.28 -7.68
C ILE A 46 3.62 3.89 -7.04
N GLY A 47 2.53 3.13 -6.99
CA GLY A 47 2.53 1.74 -6.49
C GLY A 47 1.46 1.46 -5.44
N GLY A 48 0.84 2.50 -4.86
CA GLY A 48 -0.19 2.34 -3.85
C GLY A 48 0.27 1.44 -2.69
N VAL A 49 -0.57 0.48 -2.30
CA VAL A 49 -0.28 -0.45 -1.20
C VAL A 49 1.02 -1.25 -1.37
N LEU A 50 1.49 -1.45 -2.59
CA LEU A 50 2.77 -2.13 -2.85
C LEU A 50 3.95 -1.38 -2.24
N LYS A 51 3.85 -0.05 -2.14
CA LYS A 51 4.90 0.81 -1.57
C LYS A 51 4.57 1.34 -0.18
N TYR A 52 3.32 1.76 0.08
CA TYR A 52 3.01 2.31 1.40
C TYR A 52 2.67 1.24 2.44
N GLY A 53 2.08 0.11 2.03
CA GLY A 53 1.53 -0.89 2.94
C GLY A 53 2.41 -2.12 3.13
N ILE A 54 3.03 -2.62 2.07
CA ILE A 54 3.85 -3.84 2.13
C ILE A 54 5.29 -3.46 2.47
N PRO A 55 5.85 -3.97 3.59
CA PRO A 55 7.23 -3.66 3.97
C PRO A 55 8.26 -4.19 2.96
N GLU A 56 9.38 -3.49 2.82
CA GLU A 56 10.45 -3.81 1.88
C GLU A 56 11.05 -5.21 2.09
N PHE A 57 11.02 -5.73 3.31
CA PHE A 57 11.47 -7.10 3.60
C PHE A 57 10.55 -8.20 3.06
N ARG A 58 9.31 -7.85 2.64
CA ARG A 58 8.37 -8.74 1.93
C ARG A 58 8.33 -8.50 0.43
N LEU A 59 8.33 -7.24 0.04
CA LEU A 59 8.31 -6.82 -1.35
C LEU A 59 9.32 -5.67 -1.53
N PRO A 60 10.52 -5.96 -2.02
CA PRO A 60 11.52 -4.93 -2.29
C PRO A 60 11.00 -3.87 -3.27
N ASN A 61 11.12 -2.60 -2.90
CA ASN A 61 10.60 -1.48 -3.70
C ASN A 61 11.15 -1.46 -5.13
N TYR A 62 12.42 -1.88 -5.33
CA TYR A 62 13.01 -1.93 -6.66
C TYR A 62 12.24 -2.83 -7.64
N MET A 63 11.60 -3.90 -7.17
CA MET A 63 10.79 -4.79 -8.02
C MET A 63 9.55 -4.06 -8.53
N VAL A 64 8.92 -3.26 -7.67
CA VAL A 64 7.78 -2.42 -8.06
C VAL A 64 8.23 -1.35 -9.05
N ASP A 65 9.39 -0.74 -8.82
CA ASP A 65 9.96 0.28 -9.70
C ASP A 65 10.29 -0.25 -11.09
N VAL A 66 10.77 -1.50 -11.19
CA VAL A 66 11.00 -2.16 -12.50
C VAL A 66 9.70 -2.24 -13.29
N GLU A 67 8.61 -2.68 -12.68
CA GLU A 67 7.31 -2.79 -13.36
C GLU A 67 6.74 -1.41 -13.76
N ILE A 68 6.86 -0.42 -12.89
CA ILE A 68 6.45 0.96 -13.20
C ILE A 68 7.28 1.51 -14.36
N ASN A 69 8.59 1.27 -14.38
CA ASN A 69 9.47 1.73 -15.46
C ASN A 69 9.15 1.03 -16.78
N ASN A 70 8.81 -0.25 -16.78
CA ASN A 70 8.33 -0.96 -17.95
C ASN A 70 7.07 -0.29 -18.53
N LEU A 71 6.09 0.04 -17.67
CA LEU A 71 4.86 0.74 -18.09
C LEU A 71 5.17 2.13 -18.68
N LYS A 72 6.08 2.89 -18.05
CA LYS A 72 6.53 4.19 -18.59
C LYS A 72 7.17 4.05 -19.96
N GLN A 73 8.01 3.03 -20.15
CA GLN A 73 8.64 2.77 -21.45
C GLN A 73 7.65 2.31 -22.52
N MET A 74 6.54 1.69 -22.13
CA MET A 74 5.42 1.36 -23.02
C MET A 74 4.58 2.59 -23.40
N GLY A 75 4.76 3.73 -22.72
CA GLY A 75 4.05 4.98 -23.00
C GLY A 75 2.94 5.33 -22.00
N VAL A 76 2.84 4.63 -20.86
CA VAL A 76 1.91 5.02 -19.78
C VAL A 76 2.41 6.30 -19.11
N GLU A 77 1.56 7.31 -19.04
CA GLU A 77 1.80 8.54 -18.30
C GLU A 77 1.37 8.38 -16.84
N PHE A 78 2.17 8.92 -15.90
CA PHE A 78 1.86 8.92 -14.47
C PHE A 78 1.89 10.35 -13.92
N ILE A 79 0.80 10.73 -13.25
CA ILE A 79 0.66 12.04 -12.59
C ILE A 79 0.43 11.80 -11.10
N THR A 80 1.45 12.09 -10.30
CA THR A 80 1.43 11.97 -8.83
C THR A 80 0.93 13.26 -8.17
N ASN A 81 0.63 13.20 -6.86
CA ASN A 81 0.06 14.32 -6.09
C ASN A 81 -1.24 14.86 -6.70
N PHE A 82 -2.03 13.99 -7.31
CA PHE A 82 -3.26 14.35 -8.01
C PHE A 82 -4.45 13.57 -7.45
N VAL A 83 -5.28 14.27 -6.69
CA VAL A 83 -6.48 13.69 -6.07
C VAL A 83 -7.68 13.92 -6.98
N VAL A 84 -8.07 12.90 -7.74
CA VAL A 84 -9.28 12.98 -8.58
C VAL A 84 -10.50 13.18 -7.69
N GLY A 85 -11.31 14.17 -8.03
CA GLY A 85 -12.44 14.64 -7.24
C GLY A 85 -12.13 15.91 -6.41
N SER A 86 -10.84 16.18 -6.13
CA SER A 86 -10.41 17.42 -5.45
C SER A 86 -9.54 18.29 -6.33
N THR A 87 -8.51 17.72 -6.98
CA THR A 87 -7.64 18.46 -7.92
C THR A 87 -8.37 18.72 -9.24
N ALA A 88 -9.05 17.72 -9.76
CA ALA A 88 -9.95 17.82 -10.90
C ALA A 88 -11.09 16.82 -10.75
N SER A 89 -12.27 17.19 -11.21
CA SER A 89 -13.42 16.28 -11.25
C SER A 89 -13.31 15.31 -12.42
N ILE A 90 -14.13 14.27 -12.42
CA ILE A 90 -14.27 13.35 -13.58
C ILE A 90 -14.73 14.15 -14.83
N GLN A 91 -15.56 15.19 -14.66
CA GLN A 91 -15.99 16.02 -15.79
C GLN A 91 -14.84 16.82 -16.37
N ASP A 92 -13.98 17.41 -15.54
CA ASP A 92 -12.79 18.13 -16.02
C ASP A 92 -11.85 17.21 -16.82
N LEU A 93 -11.72 15.95 -16.38
CA LEU A 93 -10.95 14.97 -17.14
C LEU A 93 -11.63 14.58 -18.47
N ARG A 94 -12.96 14.49 -18.50
CA ARG A 94 -13.70 14.29 -19.76
C ARG A 94 -13.46 15.43 -20.74
N ASP A 95 -13.48 16.67 -20.24
CA ASP A 95 -13.24 17.87 -21.06
C ASP A 95 -11.79 17.93 -21.58
N GLN A 96 -10.85 17.24 -20.90
CA GLN A 96 -9.49 17.01 -21.37
C GLN A 96 -9.36 15.83 -22.35
N GLY A 97 -10.49 15.22 -22.75
CA GLY A 97 -10.54 14.18 -23.77
C GLY A 97 -10.43 12.74 -23.25
N TYR A 98 -10.48 12.49 -21.93
CA TYR A 98 -10.58 11.13 -21.39
C TYR A 98 -11.96 10.55 -21.64
N GLN A 99 -12.01 9.41 -22.30
CA GLN A 99 -13.26 8.75 -22.75
C GLN A 99 -13.70 7.64 -21.81
N ALA A 100 -12.75 7.02 -21.09
CA ALA A 100 -13.01 5.97 -20.12
C ALA A 100 -12.22 6.19 -18.81
N PHE A 101 -12.76 5.65 -17.71
CA PHE A 101 -12.21 5.82 -16.37
C PHE A 101 -12.18 4.46 -15.67
N PHE A 102 -10.99 4.05 -15.22
CA PHE A 102 -10.81 2.88 -14.38
C PHE A 102 -10.53 3.34 -12.95
N VAL A 103 -11.48 3.11 -12.04
CA VAL A 103 -11.37 3.57 -10.64
C VAL A 103 -10.80 2.44 -9.79
N SER A 104 -9.60 2.66 -9.25
CA SER A 104 -8.84 1.71 -8.42
C SER A 104 -8.21 2.41 -7.21
N SER A 105 -8.98 3.26 -6.53
CA SER A 105 -8.54 4.08 -5.40
C SER A 105 -8.17 3.28 -4.14
N GLY A 106 -8.42 1.98 -4.13
CA GLY A 106 -8.08 1.09 -3.02
C GLY A 106 -8.96 1.28 -1.78
N ALA A 107 -8.53 0.69 -0.66
CA ALA A 107 -9.19 0.75 0.63
C ALA A 107 -8.21 1.25 1.71
N GLY A 108 -7.59 2.40 1.47
CA GLY A 108 -6.56 2.98 2.35
C GLY A 108 -7.09 3.56 3.67
N LEU A 109 -8.41 3.72 3.82
CA LEU A 109 -8.99 4.22 5.07
C LEU A 109 -8.99 3.13 6.15
N PRO A 110 -8.47 3.43 7.35
CA PRO A 110 -8.44 2.47 8.45
C PRO A 110 -9.83 2.23 9.02
N ASN A 111 -10.06 0.99 9.49
CA ASN A 111 -11.23 0.67 10.30
C ASN A 111 -10.88 0.86 11.78
N PHE A 112 -11.55 1.79 12.44
CA PHE A 112 -11.42 2.03 13.87
C PHE A 112 -12.33 1.10 14.68
N MET A 113 -11.85 0.68 15.86
CA MET A 113 -12.58 -0.24 16.74
C MET A 113 -13.68 0.47 17.54
N LYS A 114 -13.62 1.81 17.63
CA LYS A 114 -14.56 2.67 18.38
C LYS A 114 -14.60 2.34 19.88
N ILE A 115 -13.43 2.10 20.46
CA ILE A 115 -13.25 1.83 21.90
C ILE A 115 -12.65 3.05 22.61
N PRO A 116 -12.87 3.19 23.93
CA PRO A 116 -12.27 4.26 24.71
C PRO A 116 -10.74 4.25 24.64
N GLY A 117 -10.13 5.40 24.40
CA GLY A 117 -8.67 5.54 24.34
C GLY A 117 -8.04 5.31 22.98
N GLU A 118 -8.80 4.91 21.96
CA GLU A 118 -8.28 4.66 20.60
C GLU A 118 -7.63 5.90 19.96
N ASN A 119 -7.94 7.09 20.44
CA ASN A 119 -7.39 8.38 20.01
C ASN A 119 -6.21 8.88 20.88
N TYR A 120 -5.69 8.06 21.79
CA TYR A 120 -4.55 8.47 22.62
C TYR A 120 -3.24 8.47 21.83
N SER A 121 -2.30 9.32 22.28
CA SER A 121 -0.97 9.35 21.70
C SER A 121 -0.27 7.99 21.82
N GLY A 122 0.36 7.57 20.73
CA GLY A 122 1.00 6.24 20.62
C GLY A 122 0.09 5.14 20.10
N ILE A 123 -1.19 5.44 19.83
CA ILE A 123 -2.10 4.55 19.12
C ILE A 123 -2.18 5.01 17.66
N LEU A 124 -1.87 4.11 16.75
CA LEU A 124 -1.81 4.38 15.32
C LEU A 124 -2.60 3.30 14.57
N SER A 125 -3.24 3.68 13.49
CA SER A 125 -3.70 2.67 12.53
C SER A 125 -2.50 1.99 11.86
N SER A 126 -2.65 0.73 11.48
CA SER A 126 -1.60 0.03 10.71
C SER A 126 -1.25 0.75 9.42
N ASN A 127 -2.25 1.32 8.73
CA ASN A 127 -2.02 2.10 7.52
C ASN A 127 -1.13 3.33 7.78
N GLU A 128 -1.41 4.09 8.84
CA GLU A 128 -0.57 5.23 9.21
C GLU A 128 0.85 4.79 9.57
N TYR A 129 0.96 3.78 10.42
CA TYR A 129 2.26 3.27 10.87
C TYR A 129 3.12 2.77 9.69
N LEU A 130 2.55 1.91 8.84
CA LEU A 130 3.25 1.35 7.69
C LEU A 130 3.57 2.42 6.63
N THR A 131 2.65 3.37 6.38
CA THR A 131 2.91 4.48 5.46
C THR A 131 4.10 5.33 5.92
N ARG A 132 4.18 5.65 7.22
CA ARG A 132 5.31 6.39 7.78
C ARG A 132 6.64 5.66 7.59
N VAL A 133 6.66 4.35 7.85
CA VAL A 133 7.89 3.57 7.76
C VAL A 133 8.28 3.28 6.31
N ASN A 134 7.35 2.79 5.52
CA ASN A 134 7.63 2.31 4.15
C ASN A 134 7.76 3.47 3.15
N LEU A 135 6.69 4.29 3.03
CA LEU A 135 6.61 5.34 2.01
C LEU A 135 7.38 6.61 2.43
N MET A 136 7.22 7.02 3.70
CA MET A 136 7.80 8.26 4.21
C MET A 136 9.18 8.06 4.85
N GLY A 137 9.73 6.87 4.78
CA GLY A 137 11.09 6.55 5.18
C GLY A 137 11.43 6.76 6.66
N ALA A 138 10.44 6.73 7.57
CA ALA A 138 10.60 7.09 8.98
C ALA A 138 11.70 6.31 9.75
N ALA A 139 12.16 5.18 9.23
CA ALA A 139 13.23 4.40 9.83
C ALA A 139 14.60 4.64 9.16
N LYS A 140 14.66 5.48 8.14
CA LYS A 140 15.89 5.75 7.38
C LYS A 140 16.58 7.00 7.91
N PRO A 141 17.93 7.01 8.03
CA PRO A 141 18.66 8.12 8.63
C PRO A 141 18.56 9.43 7.84
N ASP A 142 18.27 9.38 6.56
CA ASP A 142 18.20 10.54 5.66
C ASP A 142 16.78 11.14 5.55
N TYR A 143 15.84 10.68 6.40
CA TYR A 143 14.45 11.14 6.39
C TYR A 143 14.05 11.74 7.73
N ASP A 144 13.39 12.90 7.69
CA ASP A 144 12.92 13.62 8.88
C ASP A 144 11.56 13.12 9.40
N THR A 145 10.96 12.11 8.77
CA THR A 145 9.66 11.58 9.18
C THR A 145 9.74 10.92 10.55
N PRO A 146 9.02 11.41 11.58
CA PRO A 146 9.05 10.81 12.89
C PRO A 146 8.34 9.46 12.91
N VAL A 147 8.95 8.48 13.58
CA VAL A 147 8.30 7.21 13.91
C VAL A 147 8.36 6.97 15.41
N PHE A 148 7.24 6.52 15.98
CA PHE A 148 7.20 6.16 17.38
C PHE A 148 7.80 4.75 17.55
N LEU A 149 8.95 4.69 18.23
CA LEU A 149 9.63 3.43 18.58
C LEU A 149 9.18 2.97 19.96
N GLY A 150 8.10 2.20 20.01
CA GLY A 150 7.60 1.63 21.28
C GLY A 150 8.52 0.51 21.79
N LYS A 151 8.78 0.51 23.13
CA LYS A 151 9.47 -0.63 23.77
C LYS A 151 8.62 -1.88 23.76
N ASN A 152 7.33 -1.72 24.01
CA ASN A 152 6.33 -2.77 23.96
C ASN A 152 5.27 -2.34 22.95
N VAL A 153 5.07 -3.14 21.91
CA VAL A 153 4.13 -2.83 20.83
C VAL A 153 3.10 -3.94 20.75
N ALA A 154 1.83 -3.58 20.82
CA ALA A 154 0.70 -4.47 20.60
C ALA A 154 0.01 -4.10 19.29
N VAL A 155 -0.18 -5.08 18.42
CA VAL A 155 -0.93 -4.93 17.18
C VAL A 155 -2.23 -5.73 17.30
N ILE A 156 -3.34 -5.05 17.13
CA ILE A 156 -4.68 -5.64 17.23
C ILE A 156 -5.14 -6.10 15.85
N GLY A 157 -5.29 -7.40 15.69
CA GLY A 157 -5.72 -7.99 14.42
C GLY A 157 -4.94 -9.24 14.03
N GLY A 158 -5.46 -10.01 13.08
CA GLY A 158 -4.87 -11.28 12.63
C GLY A 158 -4.66 -11.38 11.12
N GLY A 159 -4.76 -10.26 10.38
CA GLY A 159 -4.54 -10.24 8.93
C GLY A 159 -3.08 -9.99 8.54
N ASN A 160 -2.78 -10.06 7.24
CA ASN A 160 -1.43 -9.79 6.72
C ASN A 160 -0.91 -8.41 7.11
N THR A 161 -1.77 -7.39 7.14
CA THR A 161 -1.39 -6.03 7.58
C THR A 161 -0.94 -6.00 9.05
N ALA A 162 -1.57 -6.82 9.90
CA ALA A 162 -1.15 -6.95 11.30
C ALA A 162 0.21 -7.63 11.40
N MET A 163 0.46 -8.68 10.61
CA MET A 163 1.77 -9.33 10.52
C MET A 163 2.85 -8.34 10.05
N ASP A 164 2.55 -7.55 9.03
CA ASP A 164 3.45 -6.51 8.53
C ASP A 164 3.79 -5.48 9.61
N SER A 165 2.77 -5.00 10.32
CA SER A 165 2.95 -3.98 11.35
C SER A 165 3.76 -4.50 12.54
N VAL A 166 3.46 -5.69 13.04
CA VAL A 166 4.16 -6.27 14.21
C VAL A 166 5.61 -6.63 13.89
N ARG A 167 5.85 -7.19 12.69
CA ARG A 167 7.22 -7.52 12.23
C ARG A 167 8.02 -6.24 12.00
N THR A 168 7.41 -5.20 11.43
CA THR A 168 8.03 -3.88 11.29
C THR A 168 8.43 -3.33 12.67
N ALA A 169 7.53 -3.35 13.65
CA ALA A 169 7.84 -2.89 15.00
C ALA A 169 8.98 -3.69 15.64
N LYS A 170 8.98 -5.01 15.46
CA LYS A 170 10.06 -5.88 15.96
C LYS A 170 11.41 -5.52 15.34
N ARG A 171 11.45 -5.33 14.02
CA ARG A 171 12.66 -4.97 13.27
C ARG A 171 13.16 -3.56 13.59
N LEU A 172 12.27 -2.64 13.99
CA LEU A 172 12.62 -1.31 14.48
C LEU A 172 13.10 -1.28 15.93
N GLY A 173 13.20 -2.44 16.60
CA GLY A 173 13.82 -2.57 17.91
C GLY A 173 12.86 -2.66 19.09
N ALA A 174 11.58 -2.94 18.87
CA ALA A 174 10.67 -3.23 19.98
C ALA A 174 11.17 -4.42 20.81
N LYS A 175 11.29 -4.25 22.12
CA LYS A 175 11.68 -5.33 23.05
C LYS A 175 10.67 -6.46 23.04
N ARG A 176 9.37 -6.05 23.10
CA ARG A 176 8.23 -6.96 22.94
C ARG A 176 7.36 -6.45 21.82
N ALA A 177 7.04 -7.32 20.89
CA ALA A 177 6.07 -7.08 19.83
C ALA A 177 5.06 -8.22 19.87
N MET A 178 3.77 -7.90 19.93
CA MET A 178 2.73 -8.90 20.12
C MET A 178 1.53 -8.65 19.23
N ILE A 179 0.91 -9.73 18.80
CA ILE A 179 -0.40 -9.75 18.16
C ILE A 179 -1.47 -10.02 19.24
N ILE A 180 -2.49 -9.21 19.29
CA ILE A 180 -3.71 -9.47 20.06
C ILE A 180 -4.82 -9.81 19.07
N TYR A 181 -5.37 -11.01 19.20
CA TYR A 181 -6.38 -11.50 18.27
C TYR A 181 -7.54 -12.20 18.97
N ARG A 182 -8.77 -11.85 18.59
CA ARG A 182 -9.98 -12.33 19.24
C ARG A 182 -10.30 -13.81 19.06
N ARG A 183 -9.70 -14.46 18.05
CA ARG A 183 -9.90 -15.88 17.76
C ARG A 183 -8.63 -16.68 17.99
N SER A 184 -8.65 -17.97 17.62
CA SER A 184 -7.48 -18.83 17.68
C SER A 184 -6.43 -18.51 16.61
N LEU A 185 -5.24 -19.04 16.76
CA LEU A 185 -4.16 -18.89 15.78
C LEU A 185 -4.54 -19.49 14.42
N ASP A 186 -5.27 -20.63 14.42
CA ASP A 186 -5.69 -21.32 13.21
C ASP A 186 -6.75 -20.55 12.41
N GLU A 187 -7.50 -19.67 13.07
CA GLU A 187 -8.52 -18.83 12.44
C GLU A 187 -7.98 -17.49 11.94
N MET A 188 -6.69 -17.26 12.03
CA MET A 188 -6.09 -16.02 11.51
C MET A 188 -6.21 -15.95 9.99
N PRO A 189 -6.71 -14.83 9.43
CA PRO A 189 -6.83 -14.68 7.98
C PRO A 189 -5.49 -14.35 7.30
N ALA A 190 -4.41 -14.11 8.05
CA ALA A 190 -3.07 -13.95 7.50
C ALA A 190 -2.59 -15.25 6.83
N ARG A 191 -1.73 -15.12 5.85
CA ARG A 191 -1.05 -16.28 5.26
C ARG A 191 -0.25 -17.02 6.32
N LYS A 192 -0.27 -18.34 6.27
CA LYS A 192 0.44 -19.21 7.25
C LYS A 192 1.94 -18.92 7.28
N GLU A 193 2.52 -18.64 6.12
CA GLU A 193 3.93 -18.27 6.00
C GLU A 193 4.25 -16.97 6.76
N GLU A 194 3.35 -15.97 6.70
CA GLU A 194 3.56 -14.70 7.41
C GLU A 194 3.44 -14.86 8.93
N ILE A 195 2.52 -15.72 9.39
CA ILE A 195 2.40 -16.08 10.80
C ILE A 195 3.69 -16.79 11.26
N HIS A 196 4.18 -17.74 10.45
CA HIS A 196 5.41 -18.49 10.76
C HIS A 196 6.62 -17.55 10.85
N HIS A 197 6.81 -16.67 9.87
CA HIS A 197 7.89 -15.67 9.91
C HIS A 197 7.78 -14.74 11.14
N ALA A 198 6.57 -14.34 11.53
CA ALA A 198 6.40 -13.53 12.74
C ALA A 198 6.81 -14.30 14.01
N ILE A 199 6.49 -15.59 14.10
CA ILE A 199 6.92 -16.47 15.21
C ILE A 199 8.44 -16.60 15.23
N GLU A 200 9.08 -16.85 14.09
CA GLU A 200 10.55 -16.95 13.96
C GLU A 200 11.26 -15.65 14.39
N GLU A 201 10.65 -14.50 14.11
CA GLU A 201 11.14 -13.18 14.54
C GLU A 201 10.89 -12.88 16.03
N GLY A 202 10.25 -13.80 16.76
CA GLY A 202 9.98 -13.68 18.20
C GLY A 202 8.81 -12.74 18.52
N VAL A 203 7.80 -12.69 17.65
CA VAL A 203 6.52 -12.04 17.93
C VAL A 203 5.69 -12.92 18.87
N GLU A 204 5.11 -12.32 19.90
CA GLU A 204 4.21 -13.01 20.82
C GLU A 204 2.77 -13.00 20.28
N PHE A 205 2.05 -14.11 20.44
CA PHE A 205 0.66 -14.24 20.01
C PHE A 205 -0.28 -14.39 21.20
N MET A 206 -1.13 -13.40 21.42
CA MET A 206 -2.17 -13.38 22.45
C MET A 206 -3.52 -13.61 21.76
N CYS A 207 -3.80 -14.87 21.46
CA CYS A 207 -5.08 -15.29 20.88
C CYS A 207 -6.19 -15.34 21.93
N LEU A 208 -7.46 -15.36 21.48
CA LEU A 208 -8.67 -15.36 22.33
C LEU A 208 -8.73 -14.15 23.28
N ASN A 209 -8.11 -13.04 22.86
CA ASN A 209 -8.11 -11.76 23.56
C ASN A 209 -8.70 -10.67 22.68
N ASN A 210 -9.47 -9.78 23.30
CA ASN A 210 -10.03 -8.59 22.66
C ASN A 210 -9.77 -7.38 23.56
N PRO A 211 -9.33 -6.22 23.02
CA PRO A 211 -9.08 -5.01 23.80
C PRO A 211 -10.40 -4.39 24.28
#